data_4c35bda97c7cfb017b7445fff83a9c0b
#
_entry.id   4c35bda97c7cfb017b7445fff83a9c0b
#
_cell.length_a   1.000
_cell.length_b   1.000
_cell.length_c   1.000
_cell.angle_alpha   90.00
_cell.angle_beta   90.00
_cell.angle_gamma   90.00
#
_symmetry.space_group_name_H-M   'P 1'
#
loop_
_entity.id
_entity.type
_entity.pdbx_description
1 polymer ?
#
loop_
_entity_poly.entity_id
_entity_poly.type
_entity_poly.pdbx_seq_one_letter_code
_entity_poly.pdbx_strand_id
1 'polypeptide(L)'
;LSALAPFRHQPFWCEENVWHLAQHAATQAAERLVLVLTGASAQVACWHQKAGDAGRPILWDYHVVLATRTDAHGWQVWDLDSRVGVPAAARAWLQATFPAADRVPHAYRPRFAAIPADHYVRHFGSDRGHMREADGGWLQPPPPWPAITGEGLTLADALTEARRGLNLGEIVARLL
;
A
#
# COMPACT_ATOMS: atom_id res chain seq x y z
N LEU A 1 -11.71 17.84 -17.14
CA LEU A 1 -10.95 16.61 -16.84
C LEU A 1 -9.54 17.02 -16.44
N SER A 2 -9.29 17.23 -15.14
CA SER A 2 -7.94 17.46 -14.62
C SER A 2 -7.16 16.18 -14.85
N ALA A 3 -6.19 16.21 -15.77
CA ALA A 3 -5.22 15.15 -15.88
C ALA A 3 -4.47 15.10 -14.54
N LEU A 4 -4.64 14.01 -13.78
CA LEU A 4 -3.81 13.74 -12.63
C LEU A 4 -2.35 13.83 -13.10
N ALA A 5 -1.53 14.62 -12.39
CA ALA A 5 -0.10 14.65 -12.65
C ALA A 5 0.39 13.19 -12.65
N PRO A 6 1.25 12.79 -13.61
CA PRO A 6 1.66 11.42 -13.72
C PRO A 6 2.47 11.04 -12.49
N PHE A 7 1.86 10.30 -11.56
CA PHE A 7 2.57 9.71 -10.44
C PHE A 7 3.53 8.65 -10.98
N ARG A 8 4.70 8.53 -10.36
CA ARG A 8 5.59 7.40 -10.63
C ARG A 8 4.89 6.11 -10.21
N HIS A 9 4.69 5.23 -11.15
CA HIS A 9 4.02 3.95 -10.95
C HIS A 9 4.71 2.86 -11.75
N GLN A 10 5.15 1.82 -11.06
CA GLN A 10 5.60 0.57 -11.63
C GLN A 10 4.74 -0.54 -11.05
N PRO A 11 4.00 -1.31 -11.87
CA PRO A 11 3.20 -2.43 -11.37
C PRO A 11 4.04 -3.39 -10.53
N PHE A 12 3.48 -3.89 -9.43
CA PHE A 12 4.11 -4.82 -8.47
C PHE A 12 5.24 -4.23 -7.60
N TRP A 13 5.42 -2.92 -7.61
CA TRP A 13 6.43 -2.22 -6.81
C TRP A 13 5.78 -1.14 -5.93
N CYS A 14 4.71 -1.52 -5.25
CA CYS A 14 3.88 -0.59 -4.47
C CYS A 14 4.65 0.15 -3.38
N GLU A 15 5.65 -0.48 -2.75
CA GLU A 15 6.48 0.13 -1.72
C GLU A 15 7.33 1.29 -2.25
N GLU A 16 7.88 1.16 -3.46
CA GLU A 16 8.62 2.25 -4.09
C GLU A 16 7.70 3.30 -4.71
N ASN A 17 6.57 2.87 -5.30
CA ASN A 17 5.54 3.79 -5.80
C ASN A 17 5.07 4.74 -4.69
N VAL A 18 4.78 4.21 -3.51
CA VAL A 18 4.32 4.99 -2.36
C VAL A 18 5.42 5.89 -1.80
N TRP A 19 6.68 5.46 -1.82
CA TRP A 19 7.80 6.31 -1.42
C TRP A 19 7.87 7.59 -2.27
N HIS A 20 7.73 7.48 -3.58
CA HIS A 20 7.66 8.63 -4.48
C HIS A 20 6.37 9.44 -4.31
N LEU A 21 5.24 8.75 -4.16
CA LEU A 21 3.92 9.37 -4.00
C LEU A 21 3.86 10.23 -2.73
N ALA A 22 4.43 9.78 -1.62
CA ALA A 22 4.47 10.51 -0.36
C ALA A 22 5.24 11.83 -0.44
N GLN A 23 6.10 12.01 -1.44
CA GLN A 23 6.86 13.23 -1.69
C GLN A 23 6.22 14.14 -2.74
N HIS A 24 5.13 13.68 -3.37
CA HIS A 24 4.44 14.46 -4.39
C HIS A 24 3.63 15.61 -3.78
N ALA A 25 3.62 16.77 -4.44
CA ALA A 25 2.93 17.96 -3.92
C ALA A 25 1.42 17.73 -3.66
N ALA A 26 0.76 16.92 -4.49
CA ALA A 26 -0.67 16.61 -4.35
C ALA A 26 -1.02 15.81 -3.08
N THR A 27 -0.05 15.16 -2.44
CA THR A 27 -0.27 14.32 -1.26
C THR A 27 0.14 14.99 0.05
N GLN A 28 0.54 16.26 0.01
CA GLN A 28 0.92 16.97 1.22
C GLN A 28 -0.33 17.31 2.05
N ALA A 29 -0.35 16.86 3.28
CA ALA A 29 -1.44 17.01 4.23
C ALA A 29 -0.90 17.03 5.66
N ALA A 30 -1.71 17.49 6.61
CA ALA A 30 -1.31 17.57 8.02
C ALA A 30 -1.05 16.19 8.64
N GLU A 31 -1.83 15.19 8.25
CA GLU A 31 -1.65 13.80 8.67
C GLU A 31 -1.46 12.90 7.45
N ARG A 32 -0.39 12.10 7.47
CA ARG A 32 -0.05 11.19 6.38
C ARG A 32 0.51 9.89 6.92
N LEU A 33 -0.02 8.78 6.47
CA LEU A 33 0.38 7.43 6.87
C LEU A 33 0.67 6.58 5.65
N VAL A 34 1.77 5.87 5.66
CA VAL A 34 1.99 4.73 4.77
C VAL A 34 1.38 3.51 5.43
N LEU A 35 0.42 2.89 4.78
CA LEU A 35 -0.21 1.66 5.23
C LEU A 35 0.44 0.49 4.52
N VAL A 36 1.15 -0.34 5.26
CA VAL A 36 1.71 -1.61 4.77
C VAL A 36 0.79 -2.72 5.24
N LEU A 37 0.29 -3.51 4.32
CA LEU A 37 -0.67 -4.56 4.64
C LEU A 37 -0.24 -5.94 4.10
N THR A 38 -0.53 -6.97 4.89
CA THR A 38 -0.34 -8.37 4.57
C THR A 38 -1.33 -9.20 5.40
N GLY A 39 -1.29 -10.53 5.31
CA GLY A 39 -2.09 -11.43 6.14
C GLY A 39 -1.23 -12.30 7.05
N ALA A 40 -1.86 -13.08 7.91
CA ALA A 40 -1.17 -13.99 8.82
C ALA A 40 -0.34 -15.06 8.10
N SER A 41 -0.77 -15.45 6.88
CA SER A 41 -0.05 -16.41 6.01
C SER A 41 0.96 -15.74 5.08
N ALA A 42 1.29 -14.47 5.30
CA ALA A 42 2.07 -13.63 4.38
C ALA A 42 1.39 -13.42 3.01
N GLN A 43 0.05 -13.48 2.98
CA GLN A 43 -0.78 -13.12 1.83
C GLN A 43 -2.06 -12.44 2.31
N VAL A 44 -2.54 -11.46 1.56
CA VAL A 44 -3.76 -10.70 1.85
C VAL A 44 -4.69 -10.67 0.65
N ALA A 45 -5.98 -10.91 0.88
CA ALA A 45 -6.99 -10.84 -0.17
C ALA A 45 -7.47 -9.40 -0.35
N CYS A 46 -7.27 -8.83 -1.55
CA CYS A 46 -7.71 -7.49 -1.93
C CYS A 46 -8.57 -7.54 -3.17
N TRP A 47 -9.75 -6.90 -3.11
CA TRP A 47 -10.67 -6.75 -4.25
C TRP A 47 -10.38 -5.44 -5.01
N HIS A 48 -10.98 -5.29 -6.17
CA HIS A 48 -10.88 -4.09 -7.01
C HIS A 48 -9.45 -3.65 -7.35
N GLN A 49 -8.54 -4.61 -7.48
CA GLN A 49 -7.17 -4.34 -7.89
C GLN A 49 -7.03 -4.42 -9.42
N LYS A 50 -6.25 -3.52 -10.02
CA LYS A 50 -6.02 -3.47 -11.48
C LYS A 50 -5.33 -4.71 -12.03
N ALA A 51 -4.50 -5.37 -11.22
CA ALA A 51 -3.80 -6.60 -11.59
C ALA A 51 -4.69 -7.84 -11.65
N GLY A 52 -5.92 -7.76 -11.11
CA GLY A 52 -6.89 -8.86 -11.09
C GLY A 52 -8.18 -8.54 -11.82
N ASP A 53 -9.09 -9.51 -11.83
CA ASP A 53 -10.44 -9.36 -12.41
C ASP A 53 -11.34 -8.56 -11.47
N ALA A 54 -12.26 -7.77 -12.06
CA ALA A 54 -13.31 -7.12 -11.29
C ALA A 54 -14.19 -8.16 -10.59
N GLY A 55 -14.50 -7.93 -9.31
CA GLY A 55 -15.35 -8.82 -8.51
C GLY A 55 -14.67 -10.06 -7.92
N ARG A 56 -13.37 -10.24 -8.16
CA ARG A 56 -12.57 -11.30 -7.55
C ARG A 56 -11.43 -10.70 -6.74
N PRO A 57 -11.03 -11.32 -5.61
CA PRO A 57 -9.84 -10.89 -4.91
C PRO A 57 -8.58 -11.34 -5.63
N ILE A 58 -7.55 -10.53 -5.54
CA ILE A 58 -6.18 -10.96 -5.78
C ILE A 58 -5.51 -11.24 -4.44
N LEU A 59 -4.65 -12.23 -4.38
CA LEU A 59 -3.81 -12.48 -3.22
C LEU A 59 -2.47 -11.79 -3.44
N TRP A 60 -2.27 -10.70 -2.72
CA TRP A 60 -0.98 -10.04 -2.64
C TRP A 60 -0.14 -10.66 -1.53
N ASP A 61 1.16 -10.83 -1.73
CA ASP A 61 2.07 -11.13 -0.62
C ASP A 61 2.08 -9.98 0.39
N TYR A 62 2.00 -8.77 -0.13
CA TYR A 62 1.79 -7.55 0.62
C TYR A 62 1.26 -6.46 -0.32
N HIS A 63 0.74 -5.39 0.25
CA HIS A 63 0.38 -4.19 -0.50
C HIS A 63 0.74 -2.94 0.30
N VAL A 64 1.06 -1.85 -0.38
CA VAL A 64 1.42 -0.59 0.26
C VAL A 64 0.63 0.54 -0.38
N VAL A 65 0.00 1.36 0.45
CA VAL A 65 -0.78 2.53 0.03
C VAL A 65 -0.46 3.74 0.90
N LEU A 66 -0.75 4.93 0.40
CA LEU A 66 -0.64 6.16 1.18
C LEU A 66 -2.03 6.60 1.64
N ALA A 67 -2.17 6.96 2.90
CA ALA A 67 -3.34 7.62 3.45
C ALA A 67 -3.01 9.06 3.85
N THR A 68 -3.86 10.00 3.48
CA THR A 68 -3.71 11.42 3.81
C THR A 68 -4.99 11.98 4.40
N ARG A 69 -4.89 12.90 5.37
CA ARG A 69 -6.05 13.55 5.97
C ARG A 69 -5.98 15.05 5.81
N THR A 70 -7.07 15.61 5.32
CA THR A 70 -7.29 17.05 5.25
C THR A 70 -8.61 17.39 5.95
N ASP A 71 -8.74 18.64 6.42
CA ASP A 71 -10.00 19.11 7.05
C ASP A 71 -11.18 19.10 6.06
N ALA A 72 -10.90 19.33 4.78
CA ALA A 72 -11.92 19.38 3.73
C ALA A 72 -12.48 17.99 3.36
N HIS A 73 -11.68 16.94 3.42
CA HIS A 73 -12.04 15.63 2.85
C HIS A 73 -11.93 14.47 3.83
N GLY A 74 -11.43 14.71 5.05
CA GLY A 74 -11.11 13.63 5.98
C GLY A 74 -9.97 12.74 5.44
N TRP A 75 -10.01 11.46 5.78
CA TRP A 75 -9.02 10.50 5.27
C TRP A 75 -9.33 10.07 3.84
N GLN A 76 -8.31 10.13 3.01
CA GLN A 76 -8.29 9.62 1.64
C GLN A 76 -7.17 8.61 1.46
N VAL A 77 -7.38 7.59 0.64
CA VAL A 77 -6.38 6.58 0.31
C VAL A 77 -5.94 6.73 -1.14
N TRP A 78 -4.64 6.74 -1.32
CA TRP A 78 -3.94 6.79 -2.61
C TRP A 78 -3.40 5.39 -2.91
N ASP A 79 -4.21 4.58 -3.53
CA ASP A 79 -3.87 3.23 -3.98
C ASP A 79 -3.76 3.23 -5.51
N LEU A 80 -2.53 3.30 -6.02
CA LEU A 80 -2.26 3.41 -7.46
C LEU A 80 -2.68 2.15 -8.23
N ASP A 81 -2.82 1.02 -7.54
CA ASP A 81 -3.22 -0.26 -8.12
C ASP A 81 -4.72 -0.55 -7.97
N SER A 82 -5.47 0.36 -7.34
CA SER A 82 -6.92 0.23 -7.15
C SER A 82 -7.73 0.71 -8.36
N ARG A 83 -8.87 0.05 -8.58
CA ARG A 83 -9.91 0.47 -9.53
C ARG A 83 -10.90 1.49 -8.94
N VAL A 84 -10.84 1.74 -7.62
CA VAL A 84 -11.80 2.63 -6.93
C VAL A 84 -11.57 4.10 -7.27
N GLY A 85 -10.37 4.45 -7.69
CA GLY A 85 -9.94 5.83 -7.96
C GLY A 85 -8.78 6.24 -7.08
N VAL A 86 -8.08 7.31 -7.47
CA VAL A 86 -6.89 7.82 -6.79
C VAL A 86 -6.95 9.35 -6.73
N PRO A 87 -7.07 9.95 -5.54
CA PRO A 87 -7.40 9.32 -4.27
C PRO A 87 -8.87 8.87 -4.20
N ALA A 88 -9.14 7.96 -3.28
CA ALA A 88 -10.50 7.60 -2.90
C ALA A 88 -10.75 7.95 -1.43
N ALA A 89 -11.99 8.29 -1.06
CA ALA A 89 -12.36 8.40 0.35
C ALA A 89 -12.04 7.09 1.07
N ALA A 90 -11.45 7.17 2.27
CA ALA A 90 -11.00 5.97 3.00
C ALA A 90 -12.13 4.94 3.18
N ARG A 91 -13.35 5.38 3.50
CA ARG A 91 -14.53 4.50 3.60
C ARG A 91 -14.78 3.73 2.30
N ALA A 92 -14.77 4.41 1.15
CA ALA A 92 -15.02 3.78 -0.14
C ALA A 92 -13.93 2.77 -0.50
N TRP A 93 -12.66 3.12 -0.27
CA TRP A 93 -11.53 2.22 -0.49
C TRP A 93 -11.61 0.97 0.40
N LEU A 94 -11.85 1.14 1.70
CA LEU A 94 -11.96 0.04 2.66
C LEU A 94 -13.10 -0.92 2.28
N GLN A 95 -14.28 -0.38 1.96
CA GLN A 95 -15.44 -1.20 1.58
C GLN A 95 -15.23 -1.95 0.26
N ALA A 96 -14.60 -1.32 -0.71
CA ALA A 96 -14.34 -1.94 -2.01
C ALA A 96 -13.20 -2.96 -1.95
N THR A 97 -12.14 -2.65 -1.20
CA THR A 97 -10.96 -3.53 -1.12
C THR A 97 -11.20 -4.74 -0.22
N PHE A 98 -12.05 -4.61 0.81
CA PHE A 98 -12.32 -5.66 1.81
C PHE A 98 -13.83 -5.91 2.02
N PRO A 99 -14.61 -6.19 0.95
CA PRO A 99 -16.08 -6.19 1.03
C PRO A 99 -16.67 -7.34 1.85
N ALA A 100 -15.90 -8.38 2.11
CA ALA A 100 -16.37 -9.60 2.76
C ALA A 100 -15.33 -10.15 3.76
N ALA A 101 -14.70 -9.24 4.51
CA ALA A 101 -13.56 -9.59 5.37
C ALA A 101 -13.88 -10.67 6.42
N ASP A 102 -15.12 -10.76 6.90
CA ASP A 102 -15.61 -11.79 7.82
C ASP A 102 -15.72 -13.18 7.17
N ARG A 103 -15.89 -13.24 5.85
CA ARG A 103 -15.98 -14.48 5.05
C ARG A 103 -14.62 -14.94 4.51
N VAL A 104 -13.61 -14.06 4.55
CA VAL A 104 -12.26 -14.39 4.14
C VAL A 104 -11.63 -15.29 5.19
N PRO A 105 -10.95 -16.40 4.81
CA PRO A 105 -10.18 -17.21 5.74
C PRO A 105 -9.21 -16.35 6.55
N HIS A 106 -9.08 -16.61 7.84
CA HIS A 106 -8.27 -15.81 8.76
C HIS A 106 -6.85 -15.55 8.24
N ALA A 107 -6.26 -16.55 7.57
CA ALA A 107 -4.91 -16.47 6.99
C ALA A 107 -4.72 -15.31 6.00
N TYR A 108 -5.79 -14.90 5.28
CA TYR A 108 -5.76 -13.88 4.22
C TYR A 108 -6.43 -12.56 4.62
N ARG A 109 -6.90 -12.44 5.87
CA ARG A 109 -7.47 -11.18 6.36
C ARG A 109 -6.39 -10.12 6.52
N PRO A 110 -6.71 -8.85 6.20
CA PRO A 110 -5.70 -7.80 6.25
C PRO A 110 -5.23 -7.50 7.67
N ARG A 111 -3.94 -7.29 7.79
CA ARG A 111 -3.23 -6.76 8.95
C ARG A 111 -2.41 -5.57 8.48
N PHE A 112 -2.34 -4.51 9.26
CA PHE A 112 -1.76 -3.24 8.84
C PHE A 112 -0.67 -2.76 9.79
N ALA A 113 0.44 -2.26 9.23
CA ALA A 113 1.29 -1.27 9.87
C ALA A 113 0.89 0.12 9.36
N ALA A 114 0.77 1.08 10.25
CA ALA A 114 0.48 2.47 9.93
C ALA A 114 1.71 3.32 10.28
N ILE A 115 2.55 3.59 9.29
CA ILE A 115 3.85 4.24 9.44
C ILE A 115 3.68 5.71 9.06
N PRO A 116 4.11 6.68 9.91
CA PRO A 116 4.14 8.08 9.51
C PRO A 116 4.88 8.26 8.18
N ALA A 117 4.28 8.97 7.22
CA ALA A 117 4.85 9.08 5.87
C ALA A 117 6.25 9.73 5.87
N ASP A 118 6.49 10.70 6.73
CA ASP A 118 7.81 11.35 6.83
C ASP A 118 8.88 10.37 7.35
N HIS A 119 8.51 9.48 8.28
CA HIS A 119 9.40 8.42 8.74
C HIS A 119 9.70 7.42 7.62
N TYR A 120 8.66 6.99 6.89
CA TYR A 120 8.82 6.08 5.75
C TYR A 120 9.74 6.67 4.68
N VAL A 121 9.49 7.91 4.26
CA VAL A 121 10.31 8.59 3.24
C VAL A 121 11.78 8.71 3.67
N ARG A 122 12.01 8.99 4.95
CA ARG A 122 13.38 9.22 5.47
C ARG A 122 14.18 7.92 5.63
N HIS A 123 13.52 6.83 6.04
CA HIS A 123 14.21 5.63 6.52
C HIS A 123 14.02 4.41 5.63
N PHE A 124 13.03 4.39 4.72
CA PHE A 124 12.80 3.22 3.89
C PHE A 124 13.95 3.02 2.90
N GLY A 125 14.44 1.78 2.85
CA GLY A 125 15.41 1.32 1.87
C GLY A 125 14.99 -0.02 1.27
N SER A 126 15.22 -0.20 -0.02
CA SER A 126 14.96 -1.44 -0.74
C SER A 126 16.17 -1.83 -1.57
N ASP A 127 16.70 -3.02 -1.32
CA ASP A 127 17.72 -3.64 -2.16
C ASP A 127 17.11 -4.41 -3.34
N ARG A 128 15.75 -4.45 -3.41
CA ARG A 128 14.98 -5.19 -4.42
C ARG A 128 15.24 -6.71 -4.43
N GLY A 129 15.86 -7.25 -3.38
CA GLY A 129 16.22 -8.66 -3.28
C GLY A 129 15.02 -9.60 -3.35
N HIS A 130 13.89 -9.20 -2.77
CA HIS A 130 12.64 -9.98 -2.78
C HIS A 130 12.01 -10.16 -4.18
N MET A 131 12.43 -9.38 -5.17
CA MET A 131 11.98 -9.44 -6.55
C MET A 131 13.00 -10.07 -7.50
N ARG A 132 14.07 -10.67 -6.96
CA ARG A 132 15.07 -11.41 -7.73
C ARG A 132 14.73 -12.88 -7.82
N GLU A 133 14.90 -13.44 -9.00
CA GLU A 133 14.90 -14.88 -9.22
C GLU A 133 16.24 -15.50 -8.83
N ALA A 134 16.27 -16.82 -8.65
CA ALA A 134 17.51 -17.55 -8.28
C ALA A 134 18.63 -17.42 -9.32
N ASP A 135 18.28 -17.21 -10.59
CA ASP A 135 19.23 -17.01 -11.70
C ASP A 135 19.69 -15.55 -11.86
N GLY A 136 19.20 -14.64 -10.98
CA GLY A 136 19.49 -13.21 -11.02
C GLY A 136 18.53 -12.40 -11.88
N GLY A 137 17.52 -13.02 -12.51
CA GLY A 137 16.44 -12.35 -13.21
C GLY A 137 15.51 -11.57 -12.29
N TRP A 138 14.47 -10.97 -12.87
CA TRP A 138 13.44 -10.24 -12.14
C TRP A 138 12.12 -10.97 -12.21
N LEU A 139 11.44 -11.15 -11.08
CA LEU A 139 10.06 -11.67 -11.01
C LEU A 139 9.08 -10.76 -11.76
N GLN A 140 9.30 -9.45 -11.69
CA GLN A 140 8.55 -8.43 -12.43
C GLN A 140 9.53 -7.34 -12.88
N PRO A 141 9.27 -6.65 -14.01
CA PRO A 141 10.14 -5.59 -14.50
C PRO A 141 10.46 -4.56 -13.43
N PRO A 142 11.73 -4.24 -13.16
CA PRO A 142 12.09 -3.28 -12.13
C PRO A 142 11.69 -1.86 -12.52
N PRO A 143 11.50 -0.97 -11.52
CA PRO A 143 11.23 0.44 -11.78
C PRO A 143 12.37 1.09 -12.58
N PRO A 144 12.04 2.08 -13.45
CA PRO A 144 13.05 2.80 -14.24
C PRO A 144 13.83 3.86 -13.43
N TRP A 145 13.62 3.91 -12.11
CA TRP A 145 14.35 4.81 -11.20
C TRP A 145 15.29 4.01 -10.30
N PRO A 146 16.29 4.68 -9.66
CA PRO A 146 17.20 4.02 -8.74
C PRO A 146 16.46 3.40 -7.54
N ALA A 147 17.01 2.32 -6.98
CA ALA A 147 16.51 1.73 -5.74
C ALA A 147 16.55 2.76 -4.60
N ILE A 148 15.59 2.66 -3.69
CA ILE A 148 15.50 3.56 -2.53
C ILE A 148 16.58 3.17 -1.52
N THR A 149 17.38 4.15 -1.08
CA THR A 149 18.58 3.92 -0.26
C THR A 149 18.47 4.40 1.18
N GLY A 150 17.27 4.55 1.72
CA GLY A 150 17.08 4.90 3.13
C GLY A 150 17.66 3.83 4.07
N GLU A 151 17.92 4.22 5.30
CA GLU A 151 18.44 3.34 6.34
C GLU A 151 17.50 3.33 7.55
N GLY A 152 17.31 2.15 8.14
CA GLY A 152 16.54 1.98 9.37
C GLY A 152 15.13 1.41 9.20
N LEU A 153 14.61 1.27 7.97
CA LEU A 153 13.34 0.62 7.70
C LEU A 153 13.43 -0.18 6.39
N THR A 154 13.38 -1.50 6.50
CA THR A 154 13.28 -2.39 5.35
C THR A 154 11.85 -2.82 5.09
N LEU A 155 11.57 -3.38 3.90
CA LEU A 155 10.28 -4.01 3.63
C LEU A 155 9.99 -5.14 4.62
N ALA A 156 10.99 -5.97 4.95
CA ALA A 156 10.84 -7.05 5.91
C ALA A 156 10.44 -6.55 7.31
N ASP A 157 11.02 -5.43 7.77
CA ASP A 157 10.63 -4.80 9.04
C ASP A 157 9.19 -4.33 9.02
N ALA A 158 8.79 -3.63 7.95
CA ALA A 158 7.43 -3.13 7.78
C ALA A 158 6.39 -4.28 7.72
N LEU A 159 6.70 -5.38 7.06
CA LEU A 159 5.85 -6.57 7.00
C LEU A 159 5.74 -7.28 8.35
N THR A 160 6.83 -7.34 9.11
CA THR A 160 6.82 -7.88 10.47
C THR A 160 5.93 -7.04 11.38
N GLU A 161 6.02 -5.73 11.28
CA GLU A 161 5.13 -4.79 12.00
C GLU A 161 3.67 -4.98 11.56
N ALA A 162 3.40 -5.10 10.27
CA ALA A 162 2.05 -5.28 9.75
C ALA A 162 1.39 -6.56 10.28
N ARG A 163 2.09 -7.69 10.28
CA ARG A 163 1.56 -8.97 10.80
C ARG A 163 1.10 -8.88 12.26
N ARG A 164 1.77 -8.06 13.06
CA ARG A 164 1.47 -7.84 14.48
C ARG A 164 0.61 -6.60 14.73
N GLY A 165 0.37 -5.82 13.69
CA GLY A 165 -0.27 -4.52 13.74
C GLY A 165 -1.80 -4.59 13.79
N LEU A 166 -2.42 -3.56 13.23
CA LEU A 166 -3.86 -3.34 13.30
C LEU A 166 -4.63 -4.36 12.46
N ASN A 167 -5.76 -4.84 12.95
CA ASN A 167 -6.73 -5.57 12.13
C ASN A 167 -7.63 -4.59 11.35
N LEU A 168 -8.54 -5.12 10.53
CA LEU A 168 -9.42 -4.29 9.71
C LEU A 168 -10.32 -3.38 10.55
N GLY A 169 -10.89 -3.88 11.66
CA GLY A 169 -11.74 -3.08 12.53
C GLY A 169 -10.99 -1.91 13.16
N GLU A 170 -9.75 -2.14 13.58
CA GLU A 170 -8.88 -1.12 14.17
C GLU A 170 -8.45 -0.06 13.14
N ILE A 171 -8.13 -0.46 11.90
CA ILE A 171 -7.81 0.52 10.86
C ILE A 171 -9.04 1.31 10.41
N VAL A 172 -10.21 0.68 10.36
CA VAL A 172 -11.49 1.37 10.12
C VAL A 172 -11.72 2.44 11.19
N ALA A 173 -11.56 2.09 12.48
CA ALA A 173 -11.72 3.05 13.58
C ALA A 173 -10.71 4.20 13.52
N ARG A 174 -9.52 3.97 12.97
CA ARG A 174 -8.49 5.00 12.83
C ARG A 174 -8.76 5.98 11.68
N LEU A 175 -9.33 5.50 10.58
CA LEU A 175 -9.51 6.28 9.36
C LEU A 175 -10.94 6.85 9.17
N LEU A 176 -11.90 6.49 10.00
CA LEU A 176 -13.29 6.95 9.91
C LEU A 176 -13.76 7.62 11.17
#